data_61b947c0bda2b704b9abfd344a06085f
#
_entry.id   61b947c0bda2b704b9abfd344a06085f
#
_cell.length_a   1.000
_cell.length_b   1.000
_cell.length_c   1.000
_cell.angle_alpha   90.00
_cell.angle_beta   90.00
_cell.angle_gamma   90.00
#
_symmetry.space_group_name_H-M   'P 1'
#
loop_
_entity.id
_entity.type
_entity.pdbx_description
1 polymer ?
#
loop_
_entity_poly.entity_id
_entity_poly.type
_entity_poly.pdbx_seq_one_letter_code
_entity_poly.pdbx_strand_id
1 'polypeptide(L)'
;MRKQLSVSLLYCLLVSATSLAQSWKPYEQAAKGKTYEASDCVTLLDSTLVSVQPTGQGSFAVCKVIKVQTPRGAVDNRVIKYDYDPLTAYAEFKRVTIHRANGKVDELDVRKTCDYAAPARAIYWGARQIMIEVGTLQPGDIVDYEIAKKGFTYAL
;
A
#
# COMPACT_ATOMS: atom_id res chain seq x y z
N MET A 1 42.02 23.24 19.03
CA MET A 1 41.58 21.91 18.57
C MET A 1 40.13 21.60 18.98
N ARG A 2 39.15 22.43 18.55
CA ARG A 2 37.72 22.24 18.97
C ARG A 2 36.71 22.46 17.84
N LYS A 3 37.09 22.44 16.57
CA LYS A 3 36.20 22.71 15.42
C LYS A 3 36.03 21.52 14.45
N GLN A 4 36.64 20.40 14.69
CA GLN A 4 36.54 19.22 13.78
C GLN A 4 35.45 18.20 14.18
N LEU A 5 34.89 18.27 15.41
CA LEU A 5 33.90 17.26 15.87
C LEU A 5 32.46 17.51 15.43
N SER A 6 32.11 18.75 15.05
CA SER A 6 30.71 19.07 14.71
C SER A 6 30.29 18.75 13.28
N VAL A 7 31.24 18.57 12.36
CA VAL A 7 30.93 18.29 10.95
C VAL A 7 30.66 16.79 10.72
N SER A 8 31.32 15.91 11.47
CA SER A 8 31.16 14.46 11.34
C SER A 8 29.81 13.95 11.87
N LEU A 9 29.23 14.62 12.87
CA LEU A 9 27.93 14.22 13.45
C LEU A 9 26.73 14.63 12.55
N LEU A 10 26.89 15.69 11.75
CA LEU A 10 25.84 16.14 10.82
C LEU A 10 25.74 15.26 9.57
N TYR A 11 26.83 14.56 9.19
CA TYR A 11 26.84 13.69 8.02
C TYR A 11 26.18 12.33 8.28
N CYS A 12 26.18 11.84 9.51
CA CYS A 12 25.51 10.57 9.88
C CYS A 12 23.98 10.67 9.97
N LEU A 13 23.41 11.87 10.14
CA LEU A 13 21.96 12.07 10.22
C LEU A 13 21.25 12.19 8.87
N LEU A 14 21.99 12.38 7.77
CA LEU A 14 21.44 12.54 6.42
C LEU A 14 21.33 11.22 5.63
N VAL A 15 21.89 10.11 6.12
CA VAL A 15 21.92 8.84 5.37
C VAL A 15 20.75 7.90 5.72
N SER A 16 19.98 8.20 6.77
CA SER A 16 18.94 7.27 7.26
C SER A 16 17.53 7.48 6.69
N ALA A 17 17.32 8.44 5.77
CA ALA A 17 15.97 8.77 5.27
C ALA A 17 15.61 8.16 3.90
N THR A 18 16.51 7.42 3.25
CA THR A 18 16.29 7.00 1.85
C THR A 18 15.99 5.51 1.63
N SER A 19 15.90 4.68 2.67
CA SER A 19 15.88 3.23 2.44
C SER A 19 14.50 2.55 2.49
N LEU A 20 13.41 3.26 2.77
CA LEU A 20 12.06 2.66 2.79
C LEU A 20 11.26 2.86 1.48
N ALA A 21 11.68 3.77 0.60
CA ALA A 21 10.85 4.24 -0.51
C ALA A 21 10.81 3.33 -1.74
N GLN A 22 11.56 2.21 -1.81
CA GLN A 22 11.61 1.37 -3.01
C GLN A 22 11.87 -0.12 -2.71
N SER A 23 11.25 -0.66 -1.69
CA SER A 23 11.39 -2.09 -1.32
C SER A 23 10.88 -3.07 -2.38
N TRP A 24 10.06 -2.61 -3.33
CA TRP A 24 9.49 -3.43 -4.40
C TRP A 24 10.36 -3.55 -5.66
N LYS A 25 11.36 -2.67 -5.88
CA LYS A 25 12.24 -2.73 -7.06
C LYS A 25 12.91 -4.09 -7.30
N PRO A 26 13.40 -4.80 -6.28
CA PRO A 26 13.94 -6.14 -6.46
C PRO A 26 12.92 -7.11 -7.04
N TYR A 27 11.65 -6.98 -6.65
CA TYR A 27 10.56 -7.84 -7.13
C TYR A 27 10.18 -7.52 -8.57
N GLU A 28 10.24 -6.25 -8.98
CA GLU A 28 10.04 -5.88 -10.37
C GLU A 28 11.14 -6.48 -11.27
N GLN A 29 12.41 -6.44 -10.82
CA GLN A 29 13.51 -7.06 -11.54
C GLN A 29 13.36 -8.57 -11.62
N ALA A 30 12.95 -9.24 -10.52
CA ALA A 30 12.69 -10.66 -10.50
C ALA A 30 11.51 -11.07 -11.41
N ALA A 31 10.56 -10.19 -11.64
CA ALA A 31 9.44 -10.39 -12.55
C ALA A 31 9.82 -10.21 -14.03
N LYS A 32 10.91 -9.49 -14.33
CA LYS A 32 11.44 -9.36 -15.70
C LYS A 32 11.96 -10.71 -16.18
N GLY A 33 11.36 -11.30 -17.14
CA GLY A 33 11.74 -12.62 -17.69
C GLY A 33 10.78 -13.75 -17.32
N LYS A 34 9.79 -13.48 -16.50
CA LYS A 34 8.65 -14.37 -16.33
C LYS A 34 7.51 -13.88 -17.21
N THR A 35 6.99 -14.79 -18.03
CA THR A 35 5.89 -14.50 -18.96
C THR A 35 4.58 -14.43 -18.16
N TYR A 36 4.20 -13.25 -17.72
CA TYR A 36 2.86 -12.96 -17.19
C TYR A 36 1.94 -12.41 -18.28
N GLU A 37 2.16 -12.83 -19.54
CA GLU A 37 1.55 -12.24 -20.74
C GLU A 37 0.02 -12.32 -20.77
N ALA A 38 -0.56 -13.27 -20.07
CA ALA A 38 -2.02 -13.41 -19.97
C ALA A 38 -2.64 -12.63 -18.80
N SER A 39 -1.84 -11.91 -18.02
CA SER A 39 -2.30 -11.25 -16.80
C SER A 39 -2.51 -9.76 -17.04
N ASP A 40 -3.67 -9.22 -16.62
CA ASP A 40 -3.96 -7.79 -16.69
C ASP A 40 -3.11 -6.98 -15.72
N CYS A 41 -2.72 -7.59 -14.59
CA CYS A 41 -1.86 -7.00 -13.56
C CYS A 41 -0.94 -8.05 -12.94
N VAL A 42 0.19 -7.59 -12.39
CA VAL A 42 1.10 -8.42 -11.58
C VAL A 42 1.24 -7.82 -10.20
N THR A 43 0.98 -8.61 -9.17
CA THR A 43 1.30 -8.23 -7.78
C THR A 43 2.78 -8.45 -7.54
N LEU A 44 3.53 -7.36 -7.34
CA LEU A 44 4.97 -7.38 -7.08
C LEU A 44 5.26 -7.60 -5.60
N LEU A 45 4.41 -7.06 -4.73
CA LEU A 45 4.50 -7.21 -3.28
C LEU A 45 3.08 -7.32 -2.71
N ASP A 46 2.88 -8.28 -1.82
CA ASP A 46 1.71 -8.37 -0.95
C ASP A 46 2.22 -8.82 0.42
N SER A 47 2.24 -7.91 1.38
CA SER A 47 2.82 -8.14 2.70
C SER A 47 1.90 -7.59 3.78
N THR A 48 1.69 -8.36 4.83
CA THR A 48 0.96 -7.93 6.01
C THR A 48 1.83 -8.16 7.24
N LEU A 49 2.18 -7.08 7.93
CA LEU A 49 2.80 -7.13 9.24
C LEU A 49 1.73 -7.04 10.31
N VAL A 50 1.73 -8.00 11.22
CA VAL A 50 0.76 -8.08 12.31
C VAL A 50 1.48 -7.97 13.65
N SER A 51 1.00 -7.08 14.52
CA SER A 51 1.44 -6.98 15.92
C SER A 51 0.22 -7.13 16.82
N VAL A 52 0.25 -8.09 17.73
CA VAL A 52 -0.86 -8.37 18.66
C VAL A 52 -0.39 -8.13 20.08
N GLN A 53 -1.16 -7.36 20.83
CA GLN A 53 -0.93 -7.10 22.26
C GLN A 53 -1.53 -8.21 23.13
N PRO A 54 -1.07 -8.40 24.37
CA PRO A 54 -1.67 -9.36 25.31
C PRO A 54 -3.17 -9.15 25.56
N THR A 55 -3.67 -7.95 25.31
CA THR A 55 -5.10 -7.60 25.40
C THR A 55 -5.95 -8.13 24.25
N GLY A 56 -5.32 -8.75 23.22
CA GLY A 56 -6.01 -9.15 21.99
C GLY A 56 -6.14 -8.01 20.96
N GLN A 57 -5.68 -6.80 21.28
CA GLN A 57 -5.67 -5.71 20.33
C GLN A 57 -4.54 -5.92 19.30
N GLY A 58 -4.91 -5.93 18.02
CA GLY A 58 -3.99 -6.08 16.90
C GLY A 58 -3.81 -4.80 16.11
N SER A 59 -2.62 -4.60 15.58
CA SER A 59 -2.32 -3.62 14.53
C SER A 59 -1.76 -4.34 13.32
N PHE A 60 -2.25 -3.95 12.14
CA PHE A 60 -1.91 -4.56 10.86
C PHE A 60 -1.39 -3.46 9.93
N ALA A 61 -0.24 -3.68 9.32
CA ALA A 61 0.27 -2.86 8.23
C ALA A 61 0.25 -3.71 6.96
N VAL A 62 -0.63 -3.37 6.03
CA VAL A 62 -0.80 -4.06 4.74
C VAL A 62 -0.12 -3.23 3.68
N CYS A 63 0.91 -3.78 3.05
CA CYS A 63 1.65 -3.16 1.94
C CYS A 63 1.39 -3.95 0.68
N LYS A 64 0.95 -3.27 -0.38
CA LYS A 64 0.69 -3.91 -1.66
C LYS A 64 1.23 -3.08 -2.82
N VAL A 65 1.88 -3.74 -3.76
CA VAL A 65 2.42 -3.15 -4.98
C VAL A 65 1.95 -3.93 -6.18
N ILE A 66 1.27 -3.24 -7.10
CA ILE A 66 0.63 -3.83 -8.28
C ILE A 66 1.17 -3.14 -9.51
N LYS A 67 1.71 -3.90 -10.47
CA LYS A 67 2.07 -3.42 -11.79
C LYS A 67 0.92 -3.66 -12.77
N VAL A 68 0.51 -2.62 -13.44
CA VAL A 68 -0.52 -2.65 -14.48
C VAL A 68 0.12 -3.10 -15.79
N GLN A 69 -0.46 -4.08 -16.48
CA GLN A 69 0.08 -4.61 -17.73
C GLN A 69 -0.78 -4.30 -18.96
N THR A 70 -2.10 -4.20 -18.77
CA THR A 70 -3.04 -3.98 -19.86
C THR A 70 -3.98 -2.79 -19.57
N PRO A 71 -4.66 -2.25 -20.59
CA PRO A 71 -5.71 -1.24 -20.39
C PRO A 71 -6.84 -1.74 -19.47
N ARG A 72 -7.17 -3.02 -19.50
CA ARG A 72 -8.15 -3.62 -18.60
C ARG A 72 -7.67 -3.58 -17.16
N GLY A 73 -6.43 -3.99 -16.90
CA GLY A 73 -5.82 -3.87 -15.58
C GLY A 73 -5.79 -2.43 -15.06
N ALA A 74 -5.60 -1.45 -15.95
CA ALA A 74 -5.69 -0.04 -15.61
C ALA A 74 -7.08 0.37 -15.12
N VAL A 75 -8.13 -0.12 -15.76
CA VAL A 75 -9.53 0.13 -15.36
C VAL A 75 -9.85 -0.55 -14.04
N ASP A 76 -9.46 -1.81 -13.88
CA ASP A 76 -9.77 -2.63 -12.69
C ASP A 76 -9.10 -2.09 -11.41
N ASN A 77 -7.96 -1.38 -11.55
CA ASN A 77 -7.23 -0.80 -10.43
C ASN A 77 -7.43 0.72 -10.25
N ARG A 78 -8.44 1.32 -10.89
CA ARG A 78 -8.74 2.76 -10.74
C ARG A 78 -9.21 3.15 -9.34
N VAL A 79 -9.70 2.19 -8.57
CA VAL A 79 -10.17 2.39 -7.20
C VAL A 79 -9.56 1.29 -6.32
N ILE A 80 -8.79 1.70 -5.33
CA ILE A 80 -8.32 0.77 -4.29
C ILE A 80 -9.41 0.67 -3.23
N LYS A 81 -9.71 -0.56 -2.82
CA LYS A 81 -10.76 -0.86 -1.85
C LYS A 81 -10.22 -1.77 -0.75
N TYR A 82 -10.66 -1.53 0.47
CA TYR A 82 -10.31 -2.37 1.61
C TYR A 82 -11.50 -2.49 2.56
N ASP A 83 -11.94 -3.73 2.82
CA ASP A 83 -13.07 -4.02 3.67
C ASP A 83 -12.62 -4.19 5.13
N TYR A 84 -13.43 -3.71 6.06
CA TYR A 84 -13.20 -3.90 7.49
C TYR A 84 -14.53 -3.96 8.24
N ASP A 85 -14.50 -4.58 9.43
CA ASP A 85 -15.64 -4.62 10.34
C ASP A 85 -15.58 -3.44 11.32
N PRO A 86 -16.48 -2.46 11.24
CA PRO A 86 -16.44 -1.27 12.09
C PRO A 86 -16.74 -1.54 13.57
N LEU A 87 -17.34 -2.70 13.89
CA LEU A 87 -17.60 -3.08 15.28
C LEU A 87 -16.32 -3.50 16.01
N THR A 88 -15.30 -3.91 15.26
CA THR A 88 -14.11 -4.54 15.83
C THR A 88 -12.82 -3.90 15.39
N ALA A 89 -12.85 -3.12 14.30
CA ALA A 89 -11.66 -2.56 13.70
C ALA A 89 -11.90 -1.19 13.07
N TYR A 90 -10.81 -0.48 12.86
CA TYR A 90 -10.69 0.74 12.07
C TYR A 90 -9.59 0.54 11.03
N ALA A 91 -9.79 1.04 9.81
CA ALA A 91 -8.82 0.98 8.72
C ALA A 91 -8.65 2.35 8.06
N GLU A 92 -7.43 2.64 7.61
CA GLU A 92 -7.10 3.88 6.91
C GLU A 92 -5.97 3.64 5.89
N PHE A 93 -5.99 4.37 4.77
CA PHE A 93 -4.83 4.46 3.89
C PHE A 93 -3.77 5.35 4.53
N LYS A 94 -2.53 4.83 4.63
CA LYS A 94 -1.38 5.61 5.11
C LYS A 94 -0.64 6.29 3.98
N ARG A 95 -0.57 5.62 2.84
CA ARG A 95 0.14 6.09 1.66
C ARG A 95 -0.46 5.45 0.41
N VAL A 96 -0.58 6.21 -0.65
CA VAL A 96 -0.87 5.70 -2.00
C VAL A 96 0.01 6.47 -2.98
N THR A 97 0.87 5.76 -3.69
CA THR A 97 1.84 6.31 -4.62
C THR A 97 1.71 5.60 -5.96
N ILE A 98 1.75 6.37 -7.03
CA ILE A 98 1.74 5.83 -8.40
C ILE A 98 3.08 6.13 -9.03
N HIS A 99 3.81 5.08 -9.36
CA HIS A 99 5.04 5.17 -10.14
C HIS A 99 4.66 5.02 -11.60
N ARG A 100 4.71 6.11 -12.35
CA ARG A 100 4.36 6.14 -13.76
C ARG A 100 5.42 5.46 -14.62
N ALA A 101 4.99 4.86 -15.71
CA ALA A 101 5.88 4.22 -16.69
C ALA A 101 6.96 5.16 -17.23
N ASN A 102 6.70 6.47 -17.27
CA ASN A 102 7.65 7.51 -17.68
C ASN A 102 8.62 7.98 -16.58
N GLY A 103 8.58 7.34 -15.39
CA GLY A 103 9.44 7.66 -14.24
C GLY A 103 8.91 8.75 -13.31
N LYS A 104 7.78 9.40 -13.64
CA LYS A 104 7.12 10.33 -12.71
C LYS A 104 6.53 9.57 -11.53
N VAL A 105 6.50 10.21 -10.37
CA VAL A 105 5.88 9.69 -9.15
C VAL A 105 4.76 10.65 -8.73
N ASP A 106 3.57 10.12 -8.59
CA ASP A 106 2.39 10.85 -8.11
C ASP A 106 1.99 10.31 -6.73
N GLU A 107 1.98 11.15 -5.70
CA GLU A 107 1.47 10.82 -4.38
C GLU A 107 0.02 11.30 -4.26
N LEU A 108 -0.86 10.41 -3.83
CA LEU A 108 -2.27 10.74 -3.64
C LEU A 108 -2.51 11.29 -2.23
N ASP A 109 -3.42 12.25 -2.14
CA ASP A 109 -3.91 12.76 -0.87
C ASP A 109 -4.86 11.74 -0.23
N VAL A 110 -4.35 10.99 0.76
CA VAL A 110 -5.13 9.96 1.47
C VAL A 110 -6.34 10.50 2.22
N ARG A 111 -6.42 11.83 2.44
CA ARG A 111 -7.61 12.47 3.04
C ARG A 111 -8.84 12.42 2.13
N LYS A 112 -8.65 12.13 0.84
CA LYS A 112 -9.72 11.91 -0.13
C LYS A 112 -10.32 10.50 -0.07
N THR A 113 -9.93 9.69 0.92
CA THR A 113 -10.52 8.39 1.17
C THR A 113 -12.00 8.54 1.49
N CYS A 114 -12.82 7.76 0.80
CA CYS A 114 -14.24 7.60 1.12
C CYS A 114 -14.43 6.32 1.94
N ASP A 115 -15.38 6.36 2.86
CA ASP A 115 -15.75 5.21 3.69
C ASP A 115 -17.25 4.97 3.57
N TYR A 116 -17.61 3.83 2.99
CA TYR A 116 -19.00 3.46 2.71
C TYR A 116 -19.36 2.10 3.31
N ALA A 117 -20.66 1.82 3.37
CA ALA A 117 -21.11 0.45 3.62
C ALA A 117 -20.61 -0.47 2.50
N ALA A 118 -19.95 -1.57 2.86
CA ALA A 118 -19.53 -2.57 1.88
C ALA A 118 -20.76 -3.19 1.20
N PRO A 119 -20.68 -3.56 -0.09
CA PRO A 119 -21.78 -4.22 -0.77
C PRO A 119 -22.19 -5.50 -0.02
N ALA A 120 -23.50 -5.66 0.20
CA ALA A 120 -24.04 -6.84 0.88
C ALA A 120 -23.71 -8.10 0.07
N ARG A 121 -22.87 -8.97 0.61
CA ARG A 121 -22.57 -10.27 0.07
C ARG A 121 -23.32 -11.33 0.88
N ALA A 122 -24.58 -11.58 0.51
CA ALA A 122 -25.37 -12.73 0.93
C ALA A 122 -25.56 -13.03 2.44
N ILE A 123 -24.80 -12.43 3.35
CA ILE A 123 -24.87 -12.63 4.80
C ILE A 123 -24.75 -11.27 5.47
N TYR A 124 -25.47 -11.08 6.59
CA TYR A 124 -25.47 -9.89 7.44
C TYR A 124 -24.07 -9.53 7.95
N TRP A 125 -23.33 -8.85 7.13
CA TRP A 125 -22.06 -8.29 7.51
C TRP A 125 -22.18 -6.76 7.42
N GLY A 126 -22.22 -6.08 8.56
CA GLY A 126 -22.17 -4.63 8.63
C GLY A 126 -20.80 -4.06 8.25
N ALA A 127 -20.08 -4.74 7.35
CA ALA A 127 -18.76 -4.33 6.90
C ALA A 127 -18.81 -2.96 6.25
N ARG A 128 -17.76 -2.20 6.47
CA ARG A 128 -17.46 -0.96 5.75
C ARG A 128 -16.31 -1.18 4.78
N GLN A 129 -16.24 -0.30 3.80
CA GLN A 129 -15.20 -0.32 2.78
C GLN A 129 -14.60 1.07 2.66
N ILE A 130 -13.30 1.20 2.96
CA ILE A 130 -12.55 2.40 2.59
C ILE A 130 -12.13 2.29 1.14
N MET A 131 -12.27 3.41 0.41
CA MET A 131 -11.95 3.50 -1.01
C MET A 131 -11.18 4.77 -1.33
N ILE A 132 -10.23 4.68 -2.24
CA ILE A 132 -9.55 5.83 -2.80
C ILE A 132 -9.42 5.70 -4.33
N GLU A 133 -9.75 6.76 -5.04
CA GLU A 133 -9.56 6.81 -6.49
C GLU A 133 -8.10 7.08 -6.83
N VAL A 134 -7.53 6.19 -7.62
CA VAL A 134 -6.15 6.29 -8.12
C VAL A 134 -6.05 7.19 -9.35
N GLY A 135 -7.17 7.41 -10.01
CA GLY A 135 -7.25 8.17 -11.25
C GLY A 135 -6.93 7.32 -12.49
N THR A 136 -6.48 7.97 -13.54
CA THR A 136 -6.17 7.29 -14.81
C THR A 136 -4.83 6.59 -14.71
N LEU A 137 -4.82 5.28 -14.89
CA LEU A 137 -3.64 4.43 -14.99
C LEU A 137 -3.38 4.06 -16.45
N GLN A 138 -2.13 3.70 -16.74
CA GLN A 138 -1.70 3.18 -18.04
C GLN A 138 -0.89 1.88 -17.85
N PRO A 139 -0.79 1.04 -18.89
CA PRO A 139 0.12 -0.10 -18.86
C PRO A 139 1.56 0.35 -18.55
N GLY A 140 2.20 -0.35 -17.62
CA GLY A 140 3.53 -0.01 -17.10
C GLY A 140 3.53 0.82 -15.82
N ASP A 141 2.39 1.44 -15.43
CA ASP A 141 2.26 2.10 -14.13
C ASP A 141 2.27 1.09 -12.99
N ILE A 142 2.81 1.52 -11.84
CA ILE A 142 2.83 0.72 -10.61
C ILE A 142 2.08 1.47 -9.51
N VAL A 143 1.11 0.81 -8.92
CA VAL A 143 0.34 1.30 -7.77
C VAL A 143 0.92 0.69 -6.51
N ASP A 144 1.43 1.54 -5.60
CA ASP A 144 2.06 1.19 -4.34
C ASP A 144 1.25 1.81 -3.20
N TYR A 145 0.68 0.99 -2.32
CA TYR A 145 -0.11 1.51 -1.23
C TYR A 145 0.10 0.78 0.10
N GLU A 146 -0.15 1.52 1.16
CA GLU A 146 -0.09 1.04 2.54
C GLU A 146 -1.39 1.36 3.26
N ILE A 147 -1.94 0.34 3.94
CA ILE A 147 -3.12 0.44 4.79
C ILE A 147 -2.73 0.08 6.21
N ALA A 148 -3.14 0.90 7.18
CA ALA A 148 -3.11 0.54 8.58
C ALA A 148 -4.51 0.11 9.02
N LYS A 149 -4.59 -1.04 9.70
CA LYS A 149 -5.79 -1.51 10.38
C LYS A 149 -5.47 -1.71 11.85
N LYS A 150 -6.36 -1.26 12.73
CA LYS A 150 -6.29 -1.52 14.18
C LYS A 150 -7.62 -2.12 14.62
N GLY A 151 -7.56 -3.12 15.47
CA GLY A 151 -8.77 -3.76 15.97
C GLY A 151 -8.48 -4.97 16.83
N PHE A 152 -9.53 -5.64 17.25
CA PHE A 152 -9.40 -6.88 18.01
C PHE A 152 -9.23 -8.07 17.05
N THR A 153 -8.29 -8.94 17.38
CA THR A 153 -8.16 -10.23 16.71
C THR A 153 -8.95 -11.24 17.52
N TYR A 154 -10.06 -11.72 16.96
CA TYR A 154 -10.74 -12.86 17.55
C TYR A 154 -9.91 -14.10 17.20
N ALA A 155 -9.34 -14.74 18.22
CA ALA A 155 -8.89 -16.12 18.07
C ALA A 155 -10.15 -16.98 17.98
N LEU A 156 -10.41 -17.57 16.82
CA LEU A 156 -11.36 -18.64 16.64
C LEU A 156 -10.71 -19.95 17.07
#